data_ae988c112ea1ad9e69c1fc28e01f88f1
#
_entry.id   ae988c112ea1ad9e69c1fc28e01f88f1
#
_cell.length_a   1.000
_cell.length_b   1.000
_cell.length_c   1.000
_cell.angle_alpha   90.00
_cell.angle_beta   90.00
_cell.angle_gamma   90.00
#
_symmetry.space_group_name_H-M   'P 1'
#
loop_
_entity.id
_entity.type
_entity.pdbx_description
1 polymer ?
#
loop_
_entity_poly.entity_id
_entity_poly.type
_entity_poly.pdbx_seq_one_letter_code
_entity_poly.pdbx_strand_id
1 'polypeptide(L)'
;YDATIKVIGRDTSLDWQIRMDGPYGSSSRKILDTEHAILVGAGHGISRMAPILQDIVMRLNNQPEQVNMKRVDLFWLIKDQSYFEWFTKMLNDIGNEKAEGFFNYHIFFMDKQPEDMTDKMIYISTNVTENQTDVTLIDNLWGKSSFGMPNWSKELGGIRSEHSRLESTLFYSGPMSIKGDLIKECKNLNVGYQQGTF
;
A
#
# COMPACT_ATOMS: atom_id res chain seq x y z
N TYR A 1 17.94 20.91 15.06
CA TYR A 1 17.63 22.09 14.23
C TYR A 1 16.30 22.65 14.75
N ASP A 2 16.32 23.78 15.43
CA ASP A 2 15.13 24.53 15.78
C ASP A 2 14.60 25.24 14.54
N ALA A 3 13.52 24.75 13.95
CA ALA A 3 12.84 25.43 12.87
C ALA A 3 11.70 26.27 13.47
N THR A 4 11.87 27.59 13.52
CA THR A 4 10.81 28.51 13.91
C THR A 4 10.06 28.94 12.64
N ILE A 5 8.78 28.53 12.49
CA ILE A 5 7.91 29.01 11.43
C ILE A 5 7.15 30.22 11.96
N LYS A 6 7.38 31.39 11.38
CA LYS A 6 6.60 32.60 11.67
C LYS A 6 5.37 32.63 10.77
N VAL A 7 4.19 32.39 11.34
CA VAL A 7 2.93 32.54 10.61
C VAL A 7 2.53 34.01 10.68
N ILE A 8 2.54 34.70 9.54
CA ILE A 8 2.06 36.07 9.43
C ILE A 8 0.56 36.04 9.17
N GLY A 9 -0.25 36.15 10.22
CA GLY A 9 -1.69 36.39 10.11
C GLY A 9 -2.00 37.87 9.86
N ARG A 10 -3.20 38.16 9.30
CA ARG A 10 -3.67 39.55 9.09
C ARG A 10 -4.00 40.29 10.40
N ASP A 11 -3.98 39.63 11.53
CA ASP A 11 -4.23 40.23 12.85
C ASP A 11 -2.92 40.28 13.61
N THR A 12 -2.39 41.50 13.71
CA THR A 12 -1.07 41.79 14.31
C THR A 12 -1.08 41.81 15.85
N SER A 13 -2.19 41.49 16.50
CA SER A 13 -2.36 41.57 17.96
C SER A 13 -1.98 40.27 18.71
N LEU A 14 -1.74 39.16 18.00
CA LEU A 14 -1.39 37.87 18.62
C LEU A 14 -0.08 37.35 18.01
N ASP A 15 1.01 37.46 18.77
CA ASP A 15 2.27 36.77 18.47
C ASP A 15 2.13 35.26 18.78
N TRP A 16 1.72 34.50 17.75
CA TRP A 16 1.70 33.05 17.82
C TRP A 16 3.12 32.51 17.64
N GLN A 17 3.70 31.95 18.68
CA GLN A 17 4.91 31.17 18.58
C GLN A 17 4.52 29.69 18.38
N ILE A 18 4.72 29.17 17.19
CA ILE A 18 4.58 27.74 16.90
C ILE A 18 5.93 27.08 17.16
N ARG A 19 6.00 26.21 18.14
CA ARG A 19 7.15 25.33 18.33
C ARG A 19 6.86 24.03 17.59
N MET A 20 7.72 23.68 16.64
CA MET A 20 7.72 22.36 16.04
C MET A 20 8.77 21.51 16.73
N ASP A 21 8.34 20.38 17.29
CA ASP A 21 9.20 19.38 17.87
C ASP A 21 9.22 18.16 16.97
N GLY A 22 10.38 17.61 16.66
CA GLY A 22 10.57 16.52 15.71
C GLY A 22 11.79 16.74 14.79
N PRO A 23 12.00 15.90 13.79
CA PRO A 23 11.14 14.80 13.36
C PRO A 23 11.23 13.58 14.27
N TYR A 24 10.08 13.08 14.73
CA TYR A 24 10.03 11.80 15.40
C TYR A 24 10.09 10.66 14.37
N GLY A 25 10.86 9.61 14.67
CA GLY A 25 10.91 8.45 13.79
C GLY A 25 9.54 7.76 13.70
N SER A 26 9.03 7.60 12.48
CA SER A 26 7.79 6.86 12.23
C SER A 26 8.08 5.40 11.88
N SER A 27 7.09 4.51 12.08
CA SER A 27 7.15 3.12 11.60
C SER A 27 7.36 3.03 10.08
N SER A 28 6.97 4.07 9.35
CA SER A 28 7.15 4.20 7.90
C SER A 28 8.62 4.14 7.48
N ARG A 29 9.54 4.68 8.31
CA ARG A 29 10.97 4.65 8.02
C ARG A 29 11.49 3.22 7.93
N LYS A 30 10.99 2.33 8.78
CA LYS A 30 11.38 0.92 8.75
C LYS A 30 11.01 0.21 7.46
N ILE A 31 9.95 0.67 6.77
CA ILE A 31 9.56 0.15 5.46
C ILE A 31 10.66 0.41 4.44
N LEU A 32 11.22 1.61 4.45
CA LEU A 32 12.28 2.03 3.52
C LEU A 32 13.61 1.29 3.74
N ASP A 33 13.85 0.82 4.96
CA ASP A 33 15.06 0.09 5.32
C ASP A 33 14.97 -1.43 5.04
N THR A 34 13.79 -1.92 4.61
CA THR A 34 13.52 -3.36 4.39
C THR A 34 13.87 -3.76 2.95
N GLU A 35 14.48 -4.94 2.76
CA GLU A 35 14.77 -5.46 1.40
C GLU A 35 13.48 -5.85 0.66
N HIS A 36 12.53 -6.48 1.34
CA HIS A 36 11.26 -6.89 0.78
C HIS A 36 10.11 -6.50 1.71
N ALA A 37 9.35 -5.50 1.31
CA ALA A 37 8.20 -5.01 2.05
C ALA A 37 6.90 -5.66 1.56
N ILE A 38 6.19 -6.34 2.46
CA ILE A 38 4.84 -6.84 2.22
C ILE A 38 3.87 -5.89 2.92
N LEU A 39 3.16 -5.09 2.14
CA LEU A 39 2.24 -4.07 2.65
C LEU A 39 0.82 -4.60 2.62
N VAL A 40 0.12 -4.61 3.76
CA VAL A 40 -1.28 -5.06 3.83
C VAL A 40 -2.15 -3.92 4.35
N GLY A 41 -2.95 -3.33 3.47
CA GLY A 41 -3.88 -2.26 3.76
C GLY A 41 -5.33 -2.72 3.68
N ALA A 42 -6.08 -2.62 4.79
CA ALA A 42 -7.49 -2.98 4.82
C ALA A 42 -8.38 -1.76 5.11
N GLY A 43 -9.37 -1.54 4.24
CA GLY A 43 -10.25 -0.38 4.31
C GLY A 43 -9.46 0.94 4.29
N HIS A 44 -9.70 1.83 5.25
CA HIS A 44 -8.96 3.10 5.39
C HIS A 44 -7.45 2.94 5.63
N GLY A 45 -7.00 1.74 6.04
CA GLY A 45 -5.59 1.48 6.28
C GLY A 45 -4.69 1.71 5.06
N ILE A 46 -5.24 1.60 3.85
CA ILE A 46 -4.49 1.83 2.61
C ILE A 46 -4.05 3.30 2.46
N SER A 47 -4.83 4.26 2.94
CA SER A 47 -4.51 5.69 2.83
C SER A 47 -3.20 6.05 3.53
N ARG A 48 -2.83 5.29 4.54
CA ARG A 48 -1.56 5.47 5.26
C ARG A 48 -0.35 4.92 4.49
N MET A 49 -0.59 3.98 3.58
CA MET A 49 0.46 3.39 2.76
C MET A 49 0.72 4.18 1.48
N ALA A 50 -0.27 4.94 1.01
CA ALA A 50 -0.17 5.74 -0.21
C ALA A 50 1.04 6.69 -0.25
N PRO A 51 1.27 7.56 0.76
CA PRO A 51 2.42 8.46 0.75
C PRO A 51 3.77 7.71 0.83
N ILE A 52 3.79 6.53 1.47
CA ILE A 52 5.00 5.70 1.54
C ILE A 52 5.32 5.12 0.16
N LEU A 53 4.31 4.61 -0.55
CA LEU A 53 4.46 4.10 -1.90
C LEU A 53 4.93 5.19 -2.86
N GLN A 54 4.38 6.41 -2.75
CA GLN A 54 4.84 7.56 -3.53
C GLN A 54 6.28 7.93 -3.22
N ASP A 55 6.71 7.93 -1.96
CA ASP A 55 8.09 8.19 -1.57
C ASP A 55 9.05 7.12 -2.11
N ILE A 56 8.66 5.83 -2.05
CA ILE A 56 9.43 4.73 -2.64
C ILE A 56 9.66 4.96 -4.13
N VAL A 57 8.59 5.25 -4.88
CA VAL A 57 8.67 5.50 -6.33
C VAL A 57 9.51 6.73 -6.65
N MET A 58 9.34 7.81 -5.88
CA MET A 58 10.15 9.02 -6.05
C MET A 58 11.64 8.73 -5.82
N ARG A 59 11.98 7.94 -4.81
CA ARG A 59 13.38 7.54 -4.53
C ARG A 59 13.95 6.66 -5.63
N LEU A 60 13.18 5.66 -6.09
CA LEU A 60 13.60 4.80 -7.20
C LEU A 60 13.89 5.60 -8.48
N ASN A 61 13.09 6.63 -8.73
CA ASN A 61 13.28 7.47 -9.92
C ASN A 61 14.47 8.43 -9.81
N ASN A 62 14.69 9.00 -8.63
CA ASN A 62 15.68 10.07 -8.44
C ASN A 62 17.01 9.58 -7.87
N GLN A 63 16.99 8.53 -7.03
CA GLN A 63 18.16 8.06 -6.28
C GLN A 63 18.11 6.53 -6.08
N PRO A 64 18.08 5.73 -7.15
CA PRO A 64 17.92 4.27 -7.07
C PRO A 64 19.03 3.61 -6.24
N GLU A 65 20.24 4.18 -6.25
CA GLU A 65 21.41 3.63 -5.54
C GLU A 65 21.28 3.71 -4.00
N GLN A 66 20.40 4.58 -3.50
CA GLN A 66 20.16 4.74 -2.06
C GLN A 66 18.99 3.87 -1.54
N VAL A 67 18.30 3.16 -2.43
CA VAL A 67 17.16 2.30 -2.08
C VAL A 67 17.66 0.88 -1.86
N ASN A 68 17.66 0.44 -0.59
CA ASN A 68 18.01 -0.95 -0.25
C ASN A 68 16.88 -1.93 -0.58
N MET A 69 15.68 -1.43 -0.78
CA MET A 69 14.49 -2.20 -1.09
C MET A 69 14.59 -2.82 -2.48
N LYS A 70 14.32 -4.11 -2.58
CA LYS A 70 14.37 -4.89 -3.83
C LYS A 70 12.99 -5.23 -4.36
N ARG A 71 11.99 -5.28 -3.46
CA ARG A 71 10.63 -5.64 -3.83
C ARG A 71 9.58 -5.09 -2.87
N VAL A 72 8.41 -4.78 -3.41
CA VAL A 72 7.21 -4.43 -2.68
C VAL A 72 6.03 -5.27 -3.20
N ASP A 73 5.37 -6.00 -2.32
CA ASP A 73 4.10 -6.67 -2.59
C ASP A 73 2.99 -6.00 -1.76
N LEU A 74 2.00 -5.44 -2.43
CA LEU A 74 0.90 -4.73 -1.80
C LEU A 74 -0.38 -5.58 -1.84
N PHE A 75 -0.96 -5.84 -0.68
CA PHE A 75 -2.29 -6.42 -0.52
C PHE A 75 -3.28 -5.34 -0.13
N TRP A 76 -4.25 -5.11 -0.97
CA TRP A 76 -5.29 -4.14 -0.73
C TRP A 76 -6.65 -4.83 -0.57
N LEU A 77 -7.21 -4.76 0.66
CA LEU A 77 -8.51 -5.30 1.00
C LEU A 77 -9.55 -4.18 0.99
N ILE A 78 -10.44 -4.23 0.03
CA ILE A 78 -11.44 -3.19 -0.24
C ILE A 78 -12.79 -3.63 0.33
N LYS A 79 -13.38 -2.78 1.17
CA LYS A 79 -14.78 -2.91 1.59
C LYS A 79 -15.69 -1.95 0.86
N ASP A 80 -15.22 -0.72 0.65
CA ASP A 80 -15.99 0.35 0.08
C ASP A 80 -15.42 0.75 -1.28
N GLN A 81 -16.29 0.83 -2.28
CA GLN A 81 -15.94 1.18 -3.66
C GLN A 81 -15.38 2.59 -3.80
N SER A 82 -15.78 3.52 -2.91
CA SER A 82 -15.37 4.93 -2.98
C SER A 82 -13.86 5.15 -2.90
N TYR A 83 -13.12 4.18 -2.35
CA TYR A 83 -11.65 4.25 -2.28
C TYR A 83 -10.95 3.76 -3.54
N PHE A 84 -11.68 3.14 -4.45
CA PHE A 84 -11.08 2.47 -5.59
C PHE A 84 -10.49 3.45 -6.60
N GLU A 85 -11.23 4.50 -6.96
CA GLU A 85 -10.84 5.45 -8.01
C GLU A 85 -9.49 6.13 -7.78
N TRP A 86 -9.32 6.79 -6.64
CA TRP A 86 -8.10 7.56 -6.39
C TRP A 86 -6.86 6.67 -6.24
N PHE A 87 -7.04 5.48 -5.67
CA PHE A 87 -5.92 4.57 -5.44
C PHE A 87 -5.51 3.83 -6.70
N THR A 88 -6.44 3.48 -7.59
CA THR A 88 -6.13 2.88 -8.89
C THR A 88 -5.33 3.80 -9.78
N LYS A 89 -5.64 5.10 -9.78
CA LYS A 89 -4.81 6.08 -10.47
C LYS A 89 -3.38 6.06 -9.96
N MET A 90 -3.20 6.06 -8.64
CA MET A 90 -1.87 5.99 -8.04
C MET A 90 -1.15 4.68 -8.39
N LEU A 91 -1.85 3.52 -8.38
CA LEU A 91 -1.27 2.23 -8.78
C LEU A 91 -0.82 2.24 -10.24
N ASN A 92 -1.58 2.89 -11.12
CA ASN A 92 -1.21 3.04 -12.52
C ASN A 92 0.05 3.89 -12.70
N ASP A 93 0.14 4.99 -11.95
CA ASP A 93 1.33 5.87 -11.95
C ASP A 93 2.57 5.14 -11.43
N ILE A 94 2.42 4.23 -10.47
CA ILE A 94 3.50 3.39 -9.92
C ILE A 94 3.87 2.26 -10.89
N GLY A 95 2.91 1.70 -11.61
CA GLY A 95 3.08 0.55 -12.51
C GLY A 95 3.82 0.85 -13.81
N ASN A 96 4.19 2.11 -14.05
CA ASN A 96 4.92 2.50 -15.26
C ASN A 96 6.33 1.91 -15.29
N GLU A 97 6.80 1.58 -16.45
CA GLU A 97 7.99 0.86 -16.99
C GLU A 97 9.19 0.57 -16.05
N LYS A 98 9.46 1.38 -15.04
CA LYS A 98 10.62 1.20 -14.15
C LYS A 98 10.34 0.32 -12.91
N ALA A 99 9.07 0.03 -12.64
CA ALA A 99 8.67 -0.74 -11.47
C ALA A 99 8.38 -2.22 -11.79
N GLU A 100 8.57 -2.65 -13.05
CA GLU A 100 8.36 -4.04 -13.45
C GLU A 100 9.33 -4.96 -12.68
N GLY A 101 8.76 -5.94 -11.97
CA GLY A 101 9.52 -6.84 -11.10
C GLY A 101 9.82 -6.31 -9.70
N PHE A 102 9.75 -4.98 -9.48
CA PHE A 102 9.95 -4.36 -8.17
C PHE A 102 8.64 -4.26 -7.38
N PHE A 103 7.55 -3.85 -8.04
CA PHE A 103 6.26 -3.63 -7.40
C PHE A 103 5.21 -4.61 -7.92
N ASN A 104 4.54 -5.28 -6.99
CA ASN A 104 3.40 -6.12 -7.29
C ASN A 104 2.24 -5.77 -6.35
N TYR A 105 1.01 -5.93 -6.81
CA TYR A 105 -0.17 -5.67 -5.98
C TYR A 105 -1.25 -6.73 -6.18
N HIS A 106 -2.01 -6.96 -5.12
CA HIS A 106 -3.13 -7.89 -5.05
C HIS A 106 -4.33 -7.17 -4.46
N ILE A 107 -5.45 -7.20 -5.14
CA ILE A 107 -6.68 -6.51 -4.72
C ILE A 107 -7.72 -7.56 -4.31
N PHE A 108 -8.32 -7.37 -3.13
CA PHE A 108 -9.37 -8.25 -2.61
C PHE A 108 -10.63 -7.46 -2.29
N PHE A 109 -11.71 -7.78 -2.99
CA PHE A 109 -13.03 -7.20 -2.75
C PHE A 109 -13.77 -8.00 -1.69
N MET A 110 -13.92 -7.43 -0.48
CA MET A 110 -14.36 -8.15 0.71
C MET A 110 -15.87 -8.41 0.77
N ASP A 111 -16.69 -7.54 0.18
CA ASP A 111 -18.13 -7.52 0.37
C ASP A 111 -18.94 -8.23 -0.73
N LYS A 112 -18.32 -8.67 -1.80
CA LYS A 112 -19.00 -9.36 -2.90
C LYS A 112 -18.27 -10.63 -3.28
N GLN A 113 -19.05 -11.69 -3.50
CA GLN A 113 -18.62 -12.86 -4.27
C GLN A 113 -19.49 -12.89 -5.52
N PRO A 114 -19.04 -12.40 -6.66
CA PRO A 114 -19.78 -12.53 -7.89
C PRO A 114 -19.89 -14.02 -8.24
N GLU A 115 -21.09 -14.42 -8.59
CA GLU A 115 -21.39 -15.81 -8.95
C GLU A 115 -20.71 -16.19 -10.29
N ASP A 116 -20.28 -15.18 -11.06
CA ASP A 116 -19.69 -15.39 -12.37
C ASP A 116 -18.59 -14.35 -12.71
N MET A 117 -17.77 -14.67 -13.72
CA MET A 117 -16.67 -13.85 -14.25
C MET A 117 -17.16 -12.54 -14.87
N THR A 118 -18.37 -12.53 -15.43
CA THR A 118 -18.99 -11.37 -16.07
C THR A 118 -19.30 -10.29 -15.04
N ASP A 119 -19.82 -10.68 -13.87
CA ASP A 119 -20.14 -9.77 -12.77
C ASP A 119 -18.88 -9.10 -12.22
N LYS A 120 -17.76 -9.83 -12.17
CA LYS A 120 -16.45 -9.28 -11.78
C LYS A 120 -16.00 -8.20 -12.78
N MET A 121 -16.15 -8.45 -14.07
CA MET A 121 -15.74 -7.53 -15.12
C MET A 121 -16.58 -6.25 -15.11
N ILE A 122 -17.89 -6.39 -14.98
CA ILE A 122 -18.82 -5.27 -14.84
C ILE A 122 -18.47 -4.46 -13.59
N TYR A 123 -18.22 -5.13 -12.48
CA TYR A 123 -17.87 -4.45 -11.21
C TYR A 123 -16.59 -3.61 -11.34
N ILE A 124 -15.52 -4.15 -11.90
CA ILE A 124 -14.27 -3.42 -12.10
C ILE A 124 -14.46 -2.30 -13.12
N SER A 125 -15.11 -2.57 -14.27
CA SER A 125 -15.31 -1.56 -15.30
C SER A 125 -16.17 -0.39 -14.81
N THR A 126 -17.27 -0.65 -14.07
CA THR A 126 -18.15 0.38 -13.55
C THR A 126 -17.46 1.31 -12.56
N ASN A 127 -16.49 0.80 -11.79
CA ASN A 127 -15.80 1.60 -10.77
C ASN A 127 -14.53 2.29 -11.28
N VAL A 128 -14.03 1.91 -12.45
CA VAL A 128 -12.81 2.51 -13.05
C VAL A 128 -13.14 3.57 -14.10
N THR A 129 -14.33 3.51 -14.72
CA THR A 129 -14.58 4.16 -16.01
C THR A 129 -15.46 5.40 -16.01
N GLU A 130 -15.71 6.08 -14.89
CA GLU A 130 -16.42 7.37 -15.04
C GLU A 130 -15.65 8.42 -15.86
N ASN A 131 -14.33 8.27 -16.07
CA ASN A 131 -13.54 9.26 -16.80
C ASN A 131 -12.39 8.78 -17.68
N GLN A 132 -12.04 7.51 -17.75
CA GLN A 132 -10.94 7.02 -18.61
C GLN A 132 -11.14 5.57 -19.02
N THR A 133 -11.42 5.35 -20.32
CA THR A 133 -11.40 4.04 -20.99
C THR A 133 -9.96 3.57 -21.24
N ASP A 134 -9.18 3.36 -20.20
CA ASP A 134 -7.88 2.70 -20.35
C ASP A 134 -8.09 1.18 -20.18
N VAL A 135 -8.24 0.50 -21.30
CA VAL A 135 -8.46 -0.96 -21.36
C VAL A 135 -7.30 -1.70 -20.68
N THR A 136 -6.08 -1.18 -20.81
CA THR A 136 -4.90 -1.81 -20.22
C THR A 136 -4.92 -1.76 -18.69
N LEU A 137 -5.47 -0.70 -18.11
CA LEU A 137 -5.67 -0.59 -16.67
C LEU A 137 -6.67 -1.63 -16.17
N ILE A 138 -7.79 -1.81 -16.89
CA ILE A 138 -8.83 -2.78 -16.53
C ILE A 138 -8.27 -4.20 -16.59
N ASP A 139 -7.53 -4.55 -17.63
CA ASP A 139 -6.91 -5.88 -17.78
C ASP A 139 -5.90 -6.17 -16.69
N ASN A 140 -5.07 -5.19 -16.32
CA ASN A 140 -4.11 -5.33 -15.25
C ASN A 140 -4.78 -5.51 -13.89
N LEU A 141 -5.83 -4.74 -13.61
CA LEU A 141 -6.61 -4.86 -12.38
C LEU A 141 -7.36 -6.19 -12.31
N TRP A 142 -7.90 -6.65 -13.44
CA TRP A 142 -8.58 -7.93 -13.55
C TRP A 142 -7.68 -9.09 -13.12
N GLY A 143 -6.48 -9.20 -13.70
CA GLY A 143 -5.54 -10.28 -13.41
C GLY A 143 -5.07 -10.33 -11.95
N LYS A 144 -5.09 -9.18 -11.26
CA LYS A 144 -4.57 -9.01 -9.88
C LYS A 144 -5.66 -8.86 -8.82
N SER A 145 -6.93 -9.01 -9.18
CA SER A 145 -8.06 -8.87 -8.26
C SER A 145 -8.73 -10.21 -7.96
N SER A 146 -9.16 -10.36 -6.71
CA SER A 146 -9.88 -11.52 -6.19
C SER A 146 -11.04 -11.08 -5.30
N PHE A 147 -11.98 -12.00 -5.02
CA PHE A 147 -13.11 -11.74 -4.14
C PHE A 147 -12.98 -12.54 -2.84
N GLY A 148 -13.49 -11.94 -1.77
CA GLY A 148 -13.44 -12.53 -0.44
C GLY A 148 -12.13 -12.29 0.30
N MET A 149 -12.02 -12.92 1.48
CA MET A 149 -10.82 -12.81 2.32
C MET A 149 -9.65 -13.57 1.68
N PRO A 150 -8.44 -13.00 1.64
CA PRO A 150 -7.25 -13.71 1.19
C PRO A 150 -6.98 -14.96 2.02
N ASN A 151 -6.58 -16.03 1.36
CA ASN A 151 -5.95 -17.16 2.05
C ASN A 151 -4.49 -16.80 2.36
N TRP A 152 -4.24 -16.24 3.54
CA TRP A 152 -2.92 -15.73 3.91
C TRP A 152 -1.81 -16.77 3.83
N SER A 153 -2.09 -18.04 4.15
CA SER A 153 -1.11 -19.12 4.04
C SER A 153 -0.68 -19.34 2.60
N LYS A 154 -1.64 -19.30 1.66
CA LYS A 154 -1.37 -19.45 0.22
C LYS A 154 -0.64 -18.24 -0.33
N GLU A 155 -1.17 -17.04 -0.06
CA GLU A 155 -0.64 -15.79 -0.63
C GLU A 155 0.78 -15.50 -0.12
N LEU A 156 0.98 -15.49 1.20
CA LEU A 156 2.29 -15.23 1.80
C LEU A 156 3.26 -16.39 1.55
N GLY A 157 2.76 -17.63 1.52
CA GLY A 157 3.57 -18.82 1.19
C GLY A 157 4.09 -18.77 -0.24
N GLY A 158 3.27 -18.35 -1.20
CA GLY A 158 3.67 -18.14 -2.59
C GLY A 158 4.79 -17.11 -2.70
N ILE A 159 4.57 -15.92 -2.13
CA ILE A 159 5.57 -14.84 -2.10
C ILE A 159 6.88 -15.31 -1.46
N ARG A 160 6.79 -16.03 -0.32
CA ARG A 160 7.98 -16.53 0.39
C ARG A 160 8.75 -17.57 -0.41
N SER A 161 8.05 -18.42 -1.18
CA SER A 161 8.71 -19.41 -2.05
C SER A 161 9.42 -18.77 -3.23
N GLU A 162 8.82 -17.76 -3.85
CA GLU A 162 9.41 -17.03 -4.98
C GLU A 162 10.60 -16.17 -4.55
N HIS A 163 10.54 -15.56 -3.36
CA HIS A 163 11.53 -14.61 -2.86
C HIS A 163 12.21 -15.08 -1.56
N SER A 164 12.51 -16.36 -1.48
CA SER A 164 13.09 -17.00 -0.29
C SER A 164 14.43 -16.41 0.18
N ARG A 165 15.16 -15.74 -0.71
CA ARG A 165 16.47 -15.13 -0.42
C ARG A 165 16.37 -13.74 0.20
N LEU A 166 15.21 -13.07 0.10
CA LEU A 166 15.02 -11.72 0.62
C LEU A 166 14.56 -11.75 2.08
N GLU A 167 15.06 -10.83 2.86
CA GLU A 167 14.52 -10.58 4.20
C GLU A 167 13.18 -9.83 4.06
N SER A 168 12.08 -10.54 4.37
CA SER A 168 10.74 -10.04 4.17
C SER A 168 10.13 -9.54 5.49
N THR A 169 9.51 -8.38 5.46
CA THR A 169 8.74 -7.85 6.59
C THR A 169 7.36 -7.42 6.13
N LEU A 170 6.33 -7.89 6.84
CA LEU A 170 4.96 -7.51 6.61
C LEU A 170 4.58 -6.30 7.48
N PHE A 171 4.03 -5.29 6.84
CA PHE A 171 3.50 -4.07 7.47
C PHE A 171 1.99 -4.04 7.30
N TYR A 172 1.28 -4.02 8.41
CA TYR A 172 -0.18 -4.09 8.42
C TYR A 172 -0.83 -2.80 8.91
N SER A 173 -1.82 -2.31 8.17
CA SER A 173 -2.69 -1.21 8.59
C SER A 173 -4.15 -1.55 8.28
N GLY A 174 -4.95 -1.71 9.32
CA GLY A 174 -6.37 -2.10 9.19
C GLY A 174 -7.00 -2.55 10.50
N PRO A 175 -8.20 -3.18 10.43
CA PRO A 175 -8.96 -3.62 11.59
C PRO A 175 -8.28 -4.77 12.33
N MET A 176 -8.49 -4.83 13.64
CA MET A 176 -7.89 -5.84 14.52
C MET A 176 -8.28 -7.29 14.18
N SER A 177 -9.41 -7.50 13.50
CA SER A 177 -9.92 -8.83 13.14
C SER A 177 -8.98 -9.62 12.22
N ILE A 178 -8.24 -8.95 11.36
CA ILE A 178 -7.33 -9.57 10.40
C ILE A 178 -5.93 -9.80 10.99
N LYS A 179 -5.58 -9.00 12.00
CA LYS A 179 -4.24 -9.00 12.61
C LYS A 179 -3.78 -10.36 13.11
N GLY A 180 -4.68 -11.09 13.76
CA GLY A 180 -4.35 -12.39 14.39
C GLY A 180 -3.84 -13.41 13.38
N ASP A 181 -4.54 -13.51 12.25
CA ASP A 181 -4.20 -14.44 11.17
C ASP A 181 -2.87 -14.06 10.52
N LEU A 182 -2.65 -12.76 10.24
CA LEU A 182 -1.40 -12.28 9.68
C LEU A 182 -0.20 -12.57 10.58
N ILE A 183 -0.31 -12.32 11.89
CA ILE A 183 0.79 -12.61 12.84
C ILE A 183 1.11 -14.11 12.87
N LYS A 184 0.07 -14.96 12.85
CA LYS A 184 0.25 -16.42 12.85
C LYS A 184 1.00 -16.86 11.60
N GLU A 185 0.58 -16.40 10.43
CA GLU A 185 1.23 -16.79 9.17
C GLU A 185 2.63 -16.21 9.02
N CYS A 186 2.87 -14.98 9.46
CA CYS A 186 4.22 -14.40 9.49
C CYS A 186 5.19 -15.24 10.33
N LYS A 187 4.74 -15.74 11.50
CA LYS A 187 5.54 -16.64 12.33
C LYS A 187 5.84 -17.97 11.64
N ASN A 188 4.82 -18.57 11.00
CA ASN A 188 4.97 -19.85 10.30
C ASN A 188 5.98 -19.76 9.14
N LEU A 189 6.02 -18.61 8.46
CA LEU A 189 6.84 -18.40 7.26
C LEU A 189 8.18 -17.69 7.55
N ASN A 190 8.46 -17.40 8.82
CA ASN A 190 9.63 -16.61 9.24
C ASN A 190 9.71 -15.25 8.50
N VAL A 191 8.59 -14.54 8.48
CA VAL A 191 8.45 -13.18 7.94
C VAL A 191 8.33 -12.22 9.12
N GLY A 192 9.06 -11.09 9.08
CA GLY A 192 8.93 -10.04 10.07
C GLY A 192 7.49 -9.47 10.06
N TYR A 193 6.98 -9.04 11.23
CA TYR A 193 5.66 -8.41 11.32
C TYR A 193 5.76 -7.07 12.05
N GLN A 194 5.16 -6.06 11.46
CA GLN A 194 5.01 -4.74 12.07
C GLN A 194 3.59 -4.20 11.87
N GLN A 195 2.99 -3.75 12.96
CA GLN A 195 1.73 -3.02 12.87
C GLN A 195 2.04 -1.53 12.75
N GLY A 196 1.53 -0.92 11.67
CA GLY A 196 1.67 0.50 11.49
C GLY A 196 0.71 1.28 12.38
N THR A 197 1.24 2.01 13.32
CA THR A 197 0.65 3.25 13.83
C THR A 197 1.30 4.37 13.01
N PHE A 198 0.85 4.44 11.75
CA PHE A 198 1.36 5.45 10.84
C PHE A 198 0.67 6.78 11.06
#